data_18773d426d8e767543d928b5a3c43126
#
_entry.id   18773d426d8e767543d928b5a3c43126
#
_cell.length_a   1.000
_cell.length_b   1.000
_cell.length_c   1.000
_cell.angle_alpha   90.00
_cell.angle_beta   90.00
_cell.angle_gamma   90.00
#
_symmetry.space_group_name_H-M   'P 1'
#
loop_
_entity.id
_entity.type
_entity.pdbx_description
1 polymer ?
#
loop_
_entity_poly.entity_id
_entity_poly.type
_entity_poly.pdbx_seq_one_letter_code
_entity_poly.pdbx_strand_id
1 'polypeptide(L)'
;MGYYSDVALTLRKEDAVELVRKAKVECDSAYKTLSATKIVDHDEYVSFLWYSIKWYHFDDVVFITNFCHECDDYSLKRIGEEYSDIDEEMGGEDYDMADCCMIVRDFEIGSSKGELTIDRLAQKGTLND
;
A
#
# COMPACT_ATOMS: atom_id res chain seq x y z
N MET A 1 19.00 -11.73 10.91
CA MET A 1 18.93 -10.28 10.89
C MET A 1 18.53 -9.77 9.53
N GLY A 2 17.65 -8.84 9.45
CA GLY A 2 17.21 -8.27 8.20
C GLY A 2 17.26 -6.76 8.23
N TYR A 3 17.19 -6.18 7.06
CA TYR A 3 17.06 -4.73 6.89
C TYR A 3 15.56 -4.43 6.84
N TYR A 4 15.11 -3.54 7.71
CA TYR A 4 13.70 -3.18 7.82
C TYR A 4 13.43 -1.84 7.16
N SER A 5 12.25 -1.71 6.59
CA SER A 5 11.81 -0.48 5.94
C SER A 5 10.40 -0.13 6.39
N ASP A 6 10.08 1.16 6.29
CA ASP A 6 8.70 1.62 6.36
C ASP A 6 8.22 1.81 4.92
N VAL A 7 7.04 1.31 4.60
CA VAL A 7 6.53 1.32 3.23
C VAL A 7 5.11 1.87 3.21
N ALA A 8 4.83 2.76 2.28
CA ALA A 8 3.50 3.30 2.04
C ALA A 8 3.11 3.06 0.59
N LEU A 9 2.03 2.32 0.40
CA LEU A 9 1.46 2.05 -0.91
C LEU A 9 0.08 2.71 -0.98
N THR A 10 -0.12 3.57 -1.97
CA THR A 10 -1.42 4.21 -2.20
C THR A 10 -1.94 3.81 -3.57
N LEU A 11 -3.17 3.35 -3.60
CA LEU A 11 -3.88 2.93 -4.80
C LEU A 11 -5.24 3.62 -4.85
N ARG A 12 -5.86 3.64 -6.02
CA ARG A 12 -7.28 3.96 -6.12
C ARG A 12 -8.06 2.93 -5.33
N LYS A 13 -9.18 3.31 -4.76
CA LYS A 13 -9.94 2.41 -3.88
C LYS A 13 -10.31 1.10 -4.60
N GLU A 14 -10.76 1.17 -5.85
CA GLU A 14 -11.12 -0.03 -6.60
C GLU A 14 -9.91 -0.95 -6.82
N ASP A 15 -8.73 -0.39 -7.03
CA ASP A 15 -7.51 -1.17 -7.20
C ASP A 15 -7.07 -1.79 -5.87
N ALA A 16 -7.23 -1.07 -4.77
CA ALA A 16 -6.91 -1.59 -3.45
C ALA A 16 -7.81 -2.79 -3.10
N VAL A 17 -9.10 -2.69 -3.40
CA VAL A 17 -10.04 -3.79 -3.20
C VAL A 17 -9.63 -5.00 -4.03
N GLU A 18 -9.29 -4.78 -5.29
CA GLU A 18 -8.88 -5.85 -6.19
C GLU A 18 -7.58 -6.53 -5.73
N LEU A 19 -6.62 -5.75 -5.25
CA LEU A 19 -5.37 -6.30 -4.70
C LEU A 19 -5.65 -7.27 -3.56
N VAL A 20 -6.51 -6.87 -2.62
CA VAL A 20 -6.85 -7.71 -1.46
C VAL A 20 -7.55 -8.99 -1.92
N ARG A 21 -8.50 -8.88 -2.84
CA ARG A 21 -9.23 -10.03 -3.35
C ARG A 21 -8.32 -11.01 -4.07
N LYS A 22 -7.47 -10.48 -4.94
CA LYS A 22 -6.55 -11.29 -5.73
C LYS A 22 -5.53 -11.98 -4.83
N ALA A 23 -4.99 -11.28 -3.84
CA ALA A 23 -4.05 -11.86 -2.89
C ALA A 23 -4.69 -12.99 -2.10
N LYS A 24 -5.92 -12.79 -1.64
CA LYS A 24 -6.63 -13.81 -0.87
C LYS A 24 -6.78 -15.12 -1.65
N VAL A 25 -6.99 -15.04 -2.95
CA VAL A 25 -7.20 -16.21 -3.82
C VAL A 25 -5.88 -16.79 -4.29
N GLU A 26 -4.91 -15.95 -4.67
CA GLU A 26 -3.72 -16.38 -5.42
C GLU A 26 -2.43 -16.42 -4.61
N CYS A 27 -2.33 -15.64 -3.54
CA CYS A 27 -1.06 -15.54 -2.80
C CYS A 27 -1.31 -15.30 -1.31
N ASP A 28 -1.33 -16.39 -0.55
CA ASP A 28 -1.60 -16.32 0.89
C ASP A 28 -0.59 -15.46 1.63
N SER A 29 0.68 -15.51 1.26
CA SER A 29 1.70 -14.68 1.91
C SER A 29 1.45 -13.19 1.67
N ALA A 30 1.03 -12.80 0.47
CA ALA A 30 0.68 -11.42 0.19
C ALA A 30 -0.56 -11.00 0.99
N TYR A 31 -1.55 -11.87 1.09
CA TYR A 31 -2.75 -11.57 1.88
C TYR A 31 -2.40 -11.34 3.36
N LYS A 32 -1.52 -12.17 3.90
CA LYS A 32 -1.05 -12.00 5.29
C LYS A 32 -0.29 -10.70 5.48
N THR A 33 0.55 -10.33 4.53
CA THR A 33 1.29 -9.06 4.56
C THR A 33 0.35 -7.88 4.51
N LEU A 34 -0.68 -7.93 3.66
CA LEU A 34 -1.70 -6.90 3.59
C LEU A 34 -2.54 -6.83 4.87
N SER A 35 -2.77 -7.97 5.52
CA SER A 35 -3.54 -8.02 6.78
C SER A 35 -2.77 -7.43 7.96
N ALA A 36 -1.45 -7.44 7.89
CA ALA A 36 -0.58 -6.98 8.97
C ALA A 36 -0.22 -5.50 8.85
N THR A 37 -0.94 -4.74 8.04
CA THR A 37 -0.63 -3.34 7.78
C THR A 37 -1.71 -2.41 8.32
N LYS A 38 -1.38 -1.13 8.42
CA LYS A 38 -2.34 -0.08 8.70
C LYS A 38 -2.96 0.34 7.37
N ILE A 39 -4.28 0.33 7.28
CA ILE A 39 -5.00 0.70 6.06
C ILE A 39 -5.76 1.99 6.33
N VAL A 40 -5.47 3.01 5.53
CA VAL A 40 -6.07 4.33 5.69
C VAL A 40 -6.97 4.63 4.49
N ASP A 41 -8.22 5.03 4.79
CA ASP A 41 -9.20 5.40 3.78
C ASP A 41 -9.11 6.90 3.50
N HIS A 42 -8.79 7.26 2.25
CA HIS A 42 -8.76 8.64 1.78
C HIS A 42 -9.96 8.95 0.86
N ASP A 43 -10.99 8.13 0.90
CA ASP A 43 -12.17 8.20 0.05
C ASP A 43 -11.91 7.63 -1.35
N GLU A 44 -11.30 8.39 -2.26
CA GLU A 44 -10.98 7.90 -3.61
C GLU A 44 -9.75 6.99 -3.62
N TYR A 45 -8.91 7.10 -2.60
CA TYR A 45 -7.66 6.35 -2.49
C TYR A 45 -7.61 5.57 -1.21
N VAL A 46 -6.78 4.54 -1.18
CA VAL A 46 -6.49 3.75 0.02
C VAL A 46 -4.98 3.61 0.14
N SER A 47 -4.47 3.86 1.33
CA SER A 47 -3.05 3.68 1.63
C SER A 47 -2.84 2.49 2.55
N PHE A 48 -1.86 1.66 2.20
CA PHE A 48 -1.36 0.58 3.04
C PHE A 48 -0.01 1.03 3.61
N LEU A 49 0.11 1.01 4.94
CA LEU A 49 1.33 1.45 5.59
C LEU A 49 1.91 0.32 6.43
N TRP A 50 3.13 -0.05 6.12
CA TRP A 50 3.88 -1.04 6.88
C TRP A 50 4.99 -0.33 7.62
N TYR A 51 5.15 -0.64 8.89
CA TYR A 51 6.24 -0.13 9.71
C TYR A 51 7.16 -1.28 10.08
N SER A 52 8.45 -1.10 9.83
CA SER A 52 9.46 -2.12 10.13
C SER A 52 9.19 -3.45 9.45
N ILE A 53 9.02 -3.44 8.13
CA ILE A 53 8.81 -4.63 7.32
C ILE A 53 10.09 -4.96 6.54
N LYS A 54 10.30 -6.25 6.30
CA LYS A 54 11.36 -6.70 5.40
C LYS A 54 10.85 -6.62 3.96
N TRP A 55 11.20 -5.53 3.29
CA TRP A 55 10.70 -5.26 1.93
C TRP A 55 11.73 -5.74 0.92
N TYR A 56 11.80 -7.06 0.72
CA TYR A 56 12.71 -7.71 -0.21
C TYR A 56 11.92 -8.41 -1.32
N HIS A 57 12.64 -9.09 -2.22
CA HIS A 57 12.03 -9.84 -3.31
C HIS A 57 11.51 -11.21 -2.85
N PHE A 58 10.69 -11.22 -1.80
CA PHE A 58 9.95 -12.40 -1.38
C PHE A 58 8.63 -12.46 -2.14
N ASP A 59 7.98 -13.61 -2.11
CA ASP A 59 6.74 -13.85 -2.87
C ASP A 59 5.67 -12.80 -2.60
N ASP A 60 5.51 -12.38 -1.34
CA ASP A 60 4.50 -11.38 -0.97
C ASP A 60 4.80 -10.02 -1.57
N VAL A 61 6.04 -9.55 -1.44
CA VAL A 61 6.43 -8.24 -1.98
C VAL A 61 6.39 -8.25 -3.49
N VAL A 62 6.85 -9.34 -4.12
CA VAL A 62 6.80 -9.48 -5.59
C VAL A 62 5.36 -9.45 -6.09
N PHE A 63 4.46 -10.15 -5.41
CA PHE A 63 3.04 -10.15 -5.78
C PHE A 63 2.46 -8.74 -5.72
N ILE A 64 2.70 -8.03 -4.61
CA ILE A 64 2.17 -6.68 -4.40
C ILE A 64 2.76 -5.70 -5.42
N THR A 65 4.07 -5.73 -5.63
CA THR A 65 4.70 -4.79 -6.57
C THR A 65 4.31 -5.06 -8.02
N ASN A 66 4.17 -6.33 -8.41
CA ASN A 66 3.70 -6.68 -9.75
C ASN A 66 2.27 -6.18 -9.98
N PHE A 67 1.41 -6.30 -8.96
CA PHE A 67 0.07 -5.75 -9.05
C PHE A 67 0.09 -4.25 -9.29
N CYS A 68 0.94 -3.53 -8.54
CA CYS A 68 1.07 -2.08 -8.69
C CYS A 68 1.50 -1.70 -10.10
N HIS A 69 2.45 -2.43 -10.67
CA HIS A 69 2.96 -2.13 -12.01
C HIS A 69 1.92 -2.37 -13.10
N GLU A 70 0.87 -3.12 -12.81
CA GLU A 70 -0.25 -3.32 -13.73
C GLU A 70 -1.33 -2.25 -13.57
N CYS A 71 -1.29 -1.47 -12.48
CA CYS A 71 -2.23 -0.37 -12.28
C CYS A 71 -1.81 0.85 -13.09
N ASP A 72 -2.80 1.61 -13.57
CA ASP A 72 -2.52 2.85 -14.29
C ASP A 72 -1.91 3.91 -13.36
N ASP A 73 -2.42 3.97 -12.14
CA ASP A 73 -1.96 4.94 -11.14
C ASP A 73 -1.64 4.22 -9.83
N TYR A 74 -0.48 4.53 -9.27
CA TYR A 74 -0.09 4.07 -7.92
C TYR A 74 1.00 4.96 -7.36
N SER A 75 1.18 4.91 -6.04
CA SER A 75 2.29 5.56 -5.36
C SER A 75 2.88 4.57 -4.37
N LEU A 76 4.17 4.31 -4.48
CA LEU A 76 4.89 3.40 -3.61
C LEU A 76 6.11 4.13 -3.05
N LYS A 77 6.17 4.25 -1.73
CA LYS A 77 7.26 4.96 -1.06
C LYS A 77 7.86 4.06 0.01
N ARG A 78 9.18 4.09 0.13
CA ARG A 78 9.89 3.27 1.10
C ARG A 78 10.96 4.10 1.80
N ILE A 79 11.00 3.99 3.12
CA ILE A 79 12.03 4.60 3.96
C ILE A 79 12.80 3.45 4.62
N GLY A 80 14.08 3.35 4.31
CA GLY A 80 14.94 2.32 4.91
C GLY A 80 15.51 2.74 6.26
N GLU A 81 16.35 1.90 6.84
CA GLU A 81 16.96 2.16 8.13
C GLU A 81 18.01 3.27 8.06
N GLU A 82 18.67 3.42 6.93
CA GLU A 82 19.64 4.50 6.73
C GLU A 82 18.93 5.78 6.32
N TYR A 83 19.40 6.89 6.82
CA TYR A 83 18.75 8.19 6.63
C TYR A 83 18.50 8.55 5.17
N SER A 84 19.45 8.21 4.30
CA SER A 84 19.36 8.55 2.87
C SER A 84 18.70 7.46 2.02
N ASP A 85 18.29 6.35 2.63
CA ASP A 85 17.68 5.24 1.89
C ASP A 85 16.18 5.47 1.75
N ILE A 86 15.82 6.25 0.75
CA ILE A 86 14.44 6.62 0.47
C ILE A 86 14.17 6.32 -1.01
N ASP A 87 13.11 5.56 -1.26
CA ASP A 87 12.63 5.29 -2.62
C ASP A 87 11.21 5.81 -2.79
N GLU A 88 10.98 6.47 -3.91
CA GLU A 88 9.63 6.88 -4.30
C GLU A 88 9.39 6.42 -5.73
N GLU A 89 8.31 5.71 -5.93
CA GLU A 89 7.90 5.22 -7.24
C GLU A 89 6.45 5.62 -7.48
N MET A 90 6.15 6.10 -8.67
CA MET A 90 4.81 6.54 -9.01
C MET A 90 4.47 6.08 -10.41
N GLY A 91 3.31 5.44 -10.56
CA GLY A 91 2.73 5.16 -11.87
C GLY A 91 1.69 6.21 -12.18
N GLY A 92 1.59 6.62 -13.43
CA GLY A 92 0.64 7.64 -13.85
C GLY A 92 1.02 9.04 -13.41
N GLU A 93 0.04 9.95 -13.44
CA GLU A 93 0.25 11.37 -13.13
C GLU A 93 -0.72 11.88 -12.06
N ASP A 94 -1.23 11.00 -11.22
CA ASP A 94 -2.15 11.39 -10.15
C ASP A 94 -1.37 11.84 -8.93
N TYR A 95 -1.02 13.13 -8.89
CA TYR A 95 -0.22 13.70 -7.81
C TYR A 95 -1.00 13.79 -6.50
N ASP A 96 -2.33 13.87 -6.56
CA ASP A 96 -3.15 13.84 -5.34
C ASP A 96 -3.01 12.50 -4.63
N MET A 97 -2.90 11.42 -5.39
CA MET A 97 -2.63 10.09 -4.86
C MET A 97 -1.27 10.04 -4.17
N ALA A 98 -0.25 10.62 -4.79
CA ALA A 98 1.09 10.64 -4.22
C ALA A 98 1.15 11.45 -2.92
N ASP A 99 0.28 12.42 -2.77
CA ASP A 99 0.23 13.27 -1.58
C ASP A 99 -0.52 12.65 -0.41
N CYS A 100 -1.16 11.51 -0.59
CA CYS A 100 -1.85 10.82 0.49
C CYS A 100 -0.90 10.41 1.64
N CYS A 101 0.33 10.09 1.31
CA CYS A 101 1.37 9.79 2.29
C CYS A 101 2.66 10.47 1.83
N MET A 102 3.14 11.44 2.61
CA MET A 102 4.35 12.18 2.28
C MET A 102 5.49 11.78 3.21
N ILE A 103 6.71 11.81 2.68
CA ILE A 103 7.90 11.51 3.48
C ILE A 103 8.38 12.81 4.12
N VAL A 104 8.38 12.84 5.46
CA VAL A 104 8.95 13.94 6.24
C VAL A 104 10.22 13.44 6.94
N ARG A 105 10.09 12.57 7.87
CA ARG A 105 11.14 11.71 8.46
C ARG A 105 10.57 10.33 8.65
N ASP A 106 9.32 10.26 8.57
CA ASP A 106 8.43 9.14 8.59
C ASP A 106 7.35 9.48 7.58
N PHE A 107 6.23 8.82 7.59
CA PHE A 107 5.13 9.16 6.71
C PHE A 107 4.18 10.16 7.36
N GLU A 108 3.87 11.22 6.65
CA GLU A 108 2.80 12.12 7.01
C GLU A 108 1.58 11.75 6.17
N ILE A 109 0.49 11.40 6.85
CA ILE A 109 -0.74 10.98 6.19
C ILE A 109 -1.57 12.21 5.87
N GLY A 110 -1.96 12.34 4.60
CA GLY A 110 -2.86 13.42 4.18
C GLY A 110 -4.28 13.22 4.71
N SER A 111 -5.21 14.02 4.21
CA SER A 111 -6.61 13.95 4.64
C SER A 111 -7.14 12.54 4.55
N SER A 112 -7.80 12.07 5.61
CA SER A 112 -8.32 10.71 5.64
C SER A 112 -9.70 10.66 6.25
N LYS A 113 -10.39 9.57 5.98
CA LYS A 113 -11.69 9.24 6.58
C LYS A 113 -11.53 8.23 7.71
N GLY A 114 -10.29 7.96 8.14
CA GLY A 114 -9.97 7.04 9.21
C GLY A 114 -9.36 5.74 8.71
N GLU A 115 -9.25 4.78 9.62
CA GLU A 115 -8.64 3.49 9.32
C GLU A 115 -9.67 2.47 8.90
N LEU A 116 -9.26 1.54 8.05
CA LEU A 116 -10.06 0.41 7.61
C LEU A 116 -9.41 -0.90 8.08
N THR A 117 -10.23 -1.90 8.33
CA THR A 117 -9.74 -3.27 8.41
C THR A 117 -9.72 -3.87 7.00
N ILE A 118 -8.90 -4.89 6.82
CA ILE A 118 -8.80 -5.55 5.51
C ILE A 118 -10.14 -6.17 5.11
N ASP A 119 -10.89 -6.70 6.06
CA ASP A 119 -12.20 -7.29 5.80
C ASP A 119 -13.20 -6.25 5.32
N ARG A 120 -13.21 -5.08 5.95
CA ARG A 120 -14.11 -4.00 5.55
C ARG A 120 -13.75 -3.45 4.18
N LEU A 121 -12.47 -3.37 3.87
CA LEU A 121 -12.03 -2.94 2.53
C LEU A 121 -12.54 -3.88 1.46
N ALA A 122 -12.41 -5.19 1.67
CA ALA A 122 -12.91 -6.18 0.72
C ALA A 122 -14.42 -6.13 0.56
N GLN A 123 -15.16 -5.89 1.65
CA GLN A 123 -16.61 -5.78 1.61
C GLN A 123 -17.09 -4.54 0.83
N LYS A 124 -16.39 -3.42 1.00
CA LYS A 124 -16.76 -2.18 0.31
C LYS A 124 -16.82 -2.36 -1.20
N GLY A 125 -15.89 -3.13 -1.74
CA GLY A 125 -15.87 -3.42 -3.17
C GLY A 125 -17.04 -4.25 -3.65
N THR A 126 -17.73 -4.95 -2.77
CA THR A 126 -18.92 -5.73 -3.13
C THR A 126 -20.22 -5.00 -2.83
N LEU A 127 -20.23 -4.13 -1.83
CA LEU A 127 -21.45 -3.49 -1.35
C LEU A 127 -21.75 -2.15 -2.02
N ASN A 128 -20.75 -1.48 -2.53
CA ASN A 128 -20.89 -0.12 -3.05
C ASN A 128 -20.57 -0.01 -4.53
N ASP A 129 -20.81 -1.06 -5.22
CA ASP A 129 -20.55 -1.11 -6.66
C ASP A 129 -21.55 -0.30 -7.45
#